data_20ff309775a8de34dad14fce620f408b
#
_entry.id   20ff309775a8de34dad14fce620f408b
#
_cell.length_a   1.000
_cell.length_b   1.000
_cell.length_c   1.000
_cell.angle_alpha   90.00
_cell.angle_beta   90.00
_cell.angle_gamma   90.00
#
_symmetry.space_group_name_H-M   'P 1'
#
loop_
_entity.id
_entity.type
_entity.pdbx_description
1 polymer ?
#
loop_
_entity_poly.entity_id
_entity_poly.type
_entity_poly.pdbx_seq_one_letter_code
_entity_poly.pdbx_strand_id
1 'polypeptide(L)'
;WEVGWVVFVDRNRNGLREADEPLLQQRAASPKGVHIVGRTTMSQSMAYGVDGSSEGVHGQFLAGTLEVCADGQAEGWQLVLNPLGRARLAKVTVLNCP
;
A
#
# COMPACT_ATOMS: atom_id res chain seq x y z
N TRP A 1 -0.84 -5.74 -4.35
CA TRP A 1 -0.33 -5.94 -2.97
C TRP A 1 -0.51 -7.37 -2.47
N GLU A 2 -1.49 -8.10 -2.96
CA GLU A 2 -1.73 -9.45 -2.46
C GLU A 2 -0.66 -10.48 -2.88
N VAL A 3 0.13 -10.20 -3.89
CA VAL A 3 1.24 -11.06 -4.30
C VAL A 3 2.48 -10.89 -3.42
N GLY A 4 2.41 -10.00 -2.44
CA GLY A 4 3.51 -9.65 -1.57
C GLY A 4 3.99 -8.23 -1.80
N TRP A 5 4.87 -7.76 -0.92
CA TRP A 5 5.47 -6.43 -1.08
C TRP A 5 6.86 -6.38 -0.46
N VAL A 6 7.58 -5.34 -0.81
CA VAL A 6 8.89 -5.03 -0.24
C VAL A 6 8.88 -3.61 0.30
N VAL A 7 9.65 -3.40 1.38
CA VAL A 7 9.93 -2.07 1.91
C VAL A 7 11.40 -1.80 1.68
N PHE A 8 11.72 -0.70 1.01
CA PHE A 8 13.09 -0.38 0.61
C PHE A 8 13.34 1.12 0.66
N VAL A 9 14.62 1.49 0.57
CA VAL A 9 15.01 2.89 0.46
C VAL A 9 15.02 3.28 -1.00
N ASP A 10 14.10 4.16 -1.39
CA ASP A 10 13.94 4.61 -2.78
C ASP A 10 14.68 5.94 -2.99
N ARG A 11 15.96 5.85 -3.35
CA ARG A 11 16.84 7.01 -3.44
C ARG A 11 16.48 7.96 -4.57
N ASN A 12 16.00 7.44 -5.67
CA ASN A 12 15.65 8.23 -6.84
C ASN A 12 14.16 8.51 -6.97
N ARG A 13 13.34 8.08 -6.01
CA ARG A 13 11.90 8.33 -5.93
C ARG A 13 11.12 7.89 -7.16
N ASN A 14 11.55 6.80 -7.78
CA ASN A 14 10.88 6.27 -8.97
C ASN A 14 9.83 5.20 -8.67
N GLY A 15 9.69 4.80 -7.40
CA GLY A 15 8.73 3.77 -6.99
C GLY A 15 9.16 2.34 -7.29
N LEU A 16 10.36 2.14 -7.84
CA LEU A 16 10.89 0.82 -8.20
C LEU A 16 12.17 0.56 -7.43
N ARG A 17 12.28 -0.66 -6.87
CA ARG A 17 13.50 -1.05 -6.18
C ARG A 17 14.58 -1.39 -7.19
N GLU A 18 15.74 -0.76 -7.04
CA GLU A 18 16.92 -1.04 -7.81
C GLU A 18 17.91 -1.86 -6.98
N ALA A 19 18.88 -2.52 -7.64
CA ALA A 19 19.77 -3.47 -6.99
C ALA A 19 20.62 -2.84 -5.90
N ASP A 20 20.94 -1.55 -6.00
CA ASP A 20 21.73 -0.81 -5.03
C ASP A 20 20.91 -0.17 -3.91
N GLU A 21 19.60 -0.28 -3.94
CA GLU A 21 18.73 0.26 -2.92
C GLU A 21 18.50 -0.73 -1.79
N PRO A 22 18.75 -0.34 -0.52
CA PRO A 22 18.61 -1.27 0.60
C PRO A 22 17.19 -1.80 0.76
N LEU A 23 17.07 -3.10 0.91
CA LEU A 23 15.82 -3.76 1.25
C LEU A 23 15.66 -3.78 2.77
N LEU A 24 14.59 -3.17 3.27
CA LEU A 24 14.34 -3.08 4.71
C LEU A 24 13.45 -4.21 5.22
N GLN A 25 12.47 -4.62 4.42
CA GLN A 25 11.53 -5.67 4.80
C GLN A 25 10.92 -6.29 3.55
N GLN A 26 10.56 -7.56 3.66
CA GLN A 26 9.87 -8.28 2.59
C GLN A 26 8.74 -9.11 3.18
N ARG A 27 7.61 -9.13 2.50
CA ARG A 27 6.44 -9.93 2.86
C ARG A 27 6.06 -10.83 1.70
N ALA A 28 5.74 -12.08 2.01
CA ALA A 28 5.24 -13.03 1.03
C ALA A 28 3.81 -12.68 0.61
N ALA A 29 3.29 -13.40 -0.38
CA ALA A 29 1.92 -13.25 -0.84
C ALA A 29 0.94 -13.48 0.31
N SER A 30 -0.22 -12.80 0.25
CA SER A 30 -1.28 -12.98 1.24
C SER A 30 -1.84 -14.40 1.15
N PRO A 31 -2.48 -14.92 2.22
CA PRO A 31 -3.12 -16.24 2.19
C PRO A 31 -4.16 -16.33 1.07
N LYS A 32 -4.38 -17.55 0.58
CA LYS A 32 -5.38 -17.80 -0.45
C LYS A 32 -6.75 -17.32 0.01
N GLY A 33 -7.44 -16.58 -0.87
CA GLY A 33 -8.75 -16.01 -0.58
C GLY A 33 -8.72 -14.66 0.09
N VAL A 34 -7.55 -14.15 0.47
CA VAL A 34 -7.39 -12.80 1.00
C VAL A 34 -6.85 -11.89 -0.09
N HIS A 35 -7.54 -10.80 -0.34
CA HIS A 35 -7.20 -9.86 -1.40
C HIS A 35 -6.87 -8.49 -0.84
N ILE A 36 -5.79 -7.90 -1.34
CA ILE A 36 -5.35 -6.54 -0.98
C ILE A 36 -5.28 -5.74 -2.26
N VAL A 37 -6.13 -4.72 -2.37
CA VAL A 37 -6.26 -3.91 -3.58
C VAL A 37 -5.95 -2.46 -3.25
N GLY A 38 -4.98 -1.89 -3.96
CA GLY A 38 -4.68 -0.46 -3.89
C GLY A 38 -5.53 0.31 -4.88
N ARG A 39 -6.09 1.41 -4.43
CA ARG A 39 -6.91 2.29 -5.25
C ARG A 39 -6.14 3.57 -5.58
N THR A 40 -6.43 4.14 -6.74
CA THR A 40 -5.84 5.40 -7.21
C THR A 40 -4.30 5.33 -7.22
N THR A 41 -3.64 6.27 -6.57
CA THR A 41 -2.18 6.36 -6.55
C THR A 41 -1.49 5.25 -5.76
N MET A 42 -2.24 4.47 -4.99
CA MET A 42 -1.71 3.38 -4.18
C MET A 42 -1.86 2.00 -4.82
N SER A 43 -2.12 1.94 -6.12
CA SER A 43 -2.32 0.66 -6.80
C SER A 43 -1.05 -0.21 -6.81
N GLN A 44 0.13 0.38 -6.83
CA GLN A 44 1.40 -0.35 -6.91
C GLN A 44 2.39 -0.03 -5.80
N SER A 45 2.39 1.20 -5.29
CA SER A 45 3.38 1.61 -4.30
C SER A 45 2.88 2.75 -3.42
N MET A 46 3.53 2.90 -2.29
CA MET A 46 3.38 4.06 -1.41
C MET A 46 4.74 4.37 -0.79
N ALA A 47 5.03 5.64 -0.57
CA ALA A 47 6.32 6.07 -0.07
C ALA A 47 6.16 7.15 1.00
N TYR A 48 7.18 7.26 1.84
CA TYR A 48 7.27 8.28 2.88
C TYR A 48 8.55 9.09 2.68
N GLY A 49 8.44 10.40 2.78
CA GLY A 49 9.59 11.28 2.77
C GLY A 49 10.28 11.35 4.14
N VAL A 50 11.39 12.11 4.17
CA VAL A 50 12.20 12.24 5.40
C VAL A 50 11.44 12.96 6.52
N ASP A 51 10.42 13.73 6.19
CA ASP A 51 9.58 14.44 7.16
C ASP A 51 8.37 13.62 7.62
N GLY A 52 8.22 12.39 7.13
CA GLY A 52 7.11 11.50 7.47
C GLY A 52 5.85 11.71 6.64
N SER A 53 5.82 12.68 5.73
CA SER A 53 4.69 12.84 4.82
C SER A 53 4.69 11.73 3.77
N SER A 54 3.51 11.38 3.26
CA SER A 54 3.40 10.39 2.20
C SER A 54 3.70 11.02 0.85
N GLU A 55 4.40 10.28 -0.01
CA GLU A 55 4.84 10.75 -1.31
C GLU A 55 4.47 9.75 -2.40
N GLY A 56 4.12 10.27 -3.57
CA GLY A 56 4.05 9.49 -4.79
C GLY A 56 5.39 9.50 -5.52
N VAL A 57 5.38 9.02 -6.76
CA VAL A 57 6.58 9.03 -7.61
C VAL A 57 7.03 10.47 -7.83
N HIS A 58 8.34 10.71 -7.75
CA HIS A 58 8.96 12.02 -7.90
C HIS A 58 8.57 13.05 -6.83
N GLY A 59 8.24 12.59 -5.63
CA GLY A 59 8.00 13.47 -4.49
C GLY A 59 6.64 14.15 -4.47
N GLN A 60 5.71 13.76 -5.30
CA GLN A 60 4.34 14.28 -5.26
C GLN A 60 3.63 13.82 -3.98
N PHE A 61 2.69 14.62 -3.48
CA PHE A 61 1.88 14.19 -2.34
C PHE A 61 1.05 12.96 -2.70
N LEU A 62 1.00 12.01 -1.77
CA LEU A 62 0.28 10.75 -1.95
C LEU A 62 -0.89 10.67 -0.98
N ALA A 63 -2.07 10.44 -1.52
CA ALA A 63 -3.24 10.07 -0.75
C ALA A 63 -3.92 8.93 -1.47
N GLY A 64 -4.48 7.99 -0.72
CA GLY A 64 -5.12 6.85 -1.37
C GLY A 64 -5.62 5.83 -0.36
N THR A 65 -6.07 4.71 -0.88
CA THR A 65 -6.74 3.69 -0.10
C THR A 65 -6.26 2.31 -0.51
N LEU A 66 -5.99 1.47 0.51
CA LEU A 66 -5.85 0.02 0.34
C LEU A 66 -7.09 -0.64 0.91
N GLU A 67 -7.62 -1.62 0.21
CA GLU A 67 -8.75 -2.42 0.69
C GLU A 67 -8.32 -3.85 0.89
N VAL A 68 -8.70 -4.44 2.01
CA VAL A 68 -8.43 -5.83 2.33
C VAL A 68 -9.76 -6.55 2.50
N CYS A 69 -9.95 -7.61 1.74
CA CYS A 69 -11.16 -8.43 1.84
C CYS A 69 -10.81 -9.91 1.72
N ALA A 70 -11.73 -10.76 2.17
CA ALA A 70 -11.59 -12.21 2.06
C ALA A 70 -12.80 -12.79 1.35
N ASP A 71 -12.57 -13.84 0.57
CA ASP A 71 -13.65 -14.53 -0.15
C ASP A 71 -14.72 -15.02 0.82
N GLY A 72 -15.98 -14.76 0.49
CA GLY A 72 -17.12 -15.21 1.30
C GLY A 72 -17.40 -14.37 2.54
N GLN A 73 -16.62 -13.32 2.79
CA GLN A 73 -16.81 -12.44 3.94
C GLN A 73 -17.47 -11.14 3.51
N ALA A 74 -18.48 -10.69 4.25
CA ALA A 74 -19.18 -9.45 3.97
C ALA A 74 -18.43 -8.22 4.49
N GLU A 75 -17.51 -8.42 5.43
CA GLU A 75 -16.75 -7.33 6.05
C GLU A 75 -15.29 -7.40 5.64
N GLY A 76 -14.68 -6.24 5.48
CA GLY A 76 -13.28 -6.10 5.19
C GLY A 76 -12.71 -4.88 5.89
N TRP A 77 -11.50 -4.51 5.50
CA TRP A 77 -10.78 -3.39 6.08
C TRP A 77 -10.36 -2.42 4.99
N GLN A 78 -10.31 -1.15 5.34
CA GLN A 78 -9.86 -0.09 4.47
C GLN A 78 -8.76 0.69 5.19
N LEU A 79 -7.60 0.77 4.58
CA LEU A 79 -6.49 1.59 5.04
C LEU A 79 -6.47 2.86 4.20
N VAL A 80 -6.71 4.00 4.85
CA VAL A 80 -6.73 5.30 4.18
C VAL A 80 -5.48 6.08 4.57
N LEU A 81 -4.70 6.47 3.58
CA LEU A 81 -3.49 7.26 3.77
C LEU A 81 -3.74 8.69 3.31
N ASN A 82 -3.44 9.67 4.18
CA ASN A 82 -3.51 11.07 3.81
C ASN A 82 -2.12 11.62 3.43
N PRO A 83 -2.03 12.80 2.79
CA PRO A 83 -0.75 13.34 2.36
C PRO A 83 0.22 13.68 3.49
N LEU A 84 -0.26 13.78 4.73
CA LEU A 84 0.60 14.02 5.89
C LEU A 84 1.29 12.75 6.41
N GLY A 85 1.05 11.61 5.76
CA GLY A 85 1.64 10.34 6.14
C GLY A 85 0.85 9.58 7.19
N ARG A 86 -0.35 10.02 7.53
CA ARG A 86 -1.19 9.36 8.51
C ARG A 86 -2.04 8.29 7.84
N ALA A 87 -2.01 7.10 8.41
CA ALA A 87 -2.82 5.98 7.98
C ALA A 87 -3.95 5.75 8.97
N ARG A 88 -5.15 5.49 8.45
CA ARG A 88 -6.33 5.16 9.26
C ARG A 88 -6.88 3.84 8.79
N LEU A 89 -7.17 2.95 9.74
CA LEU A 89 -7.78 1.66 9.45
C LEU A 89 -9.25 1.70 9.84
N ALA A 90 -10.12 1.34 8.93
CA ALA A 90 -11.55 1.30 9.15
C ALA A 90 -12.14 -0.02 8.66
N LYS A 91 -13.14 -0.52 9.39
CA LYS A 91 -13.90 -1.69 8.99
C LYS A 91 -14.99 -1.27 8.01
N VAL A 92 -15.14 -1.99 6.91
CA VAL A 92 -16.09 -1.64 5.85
C VAL A 92 -16.88 -2.87 5.43
N THR A 93 -18.05 -2.63 4.85
CA THR A 93 -18.84 -3.67 4.21
C THR A 93 -18.35 -3.83 2.77
N VAL A 94 -18.02 -5.05 2.39
CA VAL A 94 -17.53 -5.37 1.06
C VAL A 94 -18.59 -6.19 0.33
N LEU A 95 -19.13 -5.63 -0.75
CA LEU A 95 -20.14 -6.32 -1.54
C LEU A 95 -19.53 -7.34 -2.49
N ASN A 96 -18.39 -7.02 -3.07
CA ASN A 96 -17.67 -7.88 -4.01
C ASN A 96 -16.19 -7.86 -3.69
N CYS A 97 -15.67 -8.96 -3.16
CA CYS A 97 -14.24 -9.15 -2.99
C CYS A 97 -13.65 -9.62 -4.32
N PRO A 98 -12.66 -8.90 -4.88
CA PRO A 98 -12.09 -9.27 -6.17
C PRO A 98 -11.39 -10.61 -6.14
#